data_0193ed48a00a3f1792abf38c0d4cce3b
#
_entry.id   0193ed48a00a3f1792abf38c0d4cce3b
#
_cell.length_a   1.000
_cell.length_b   1.000
_cell.length_c   1.000
_cell.angle_alpha   90.00
_cell.angle_beta   90.00
_cell.angle_gamma   90.00
#
_symmetry.space_group_name_H-M   'P 1'
#
loop_
_entity.id
_entity.type
_entity.pdbx_description
1 polymer ?
#
loop_
_entity_poly.entity_id
_entity_poly.type
_entity_poly.pdbx_seq_one_letter_code
_entity_poly.pdbx_strand_id
1 'polypeptide(L)'
;MMDNAFEFKEMIKSYPKFQLGPLNFSLEPGTVMGYVGPNGSGKTTTINCLAGLIKADSGEMKIFGRKNDQRQPDWKFDIGYVGDTHVFYENWTGEKNLKFLSKFYPAWSDELVAEMVRKFEVPVEKRAKDLSKGNRAKLAIVAALAHSPKLLLLDEPTSGLDPVVRSEVLDVLFEVVESEERAIFYSTHILSDISRLADDLAFLVDGRIMMKTAKDDLVENWRQVSFRLKHPESNFRSVVSEKHEGTEYQVISSNCEKTLEHLRELSAENIQENRLSIDEIAVHILKGGKNA
;
A
#
# COMPACT_ATOMS: atom_id res chain seq x y z
N MET A 1 -10.31 23.94 -1.11
CA MET A 1 -9.51 22.73 -0.81
C MET A 1 -9.96 21.65 -1.77
N MET A 2 -9.03 20.96 -2.41
CA MET A 2 -9.40 19.77 -3.21
C MET A 2 -9.89 18.68 -2.26
N ASP A 3 -10.90 17.92 -2.68
CA ASP A 3 -11.38 16.77 -1.92
C ASP A 3 -10.34 15.64 -1.97
N ASN A 4 -10.16 14.90 -0.87
CA ASN A 4 -9.30 13.73 -0.83
C ASN A 4 -9.74 12.68 -1.86
N ALA A 5 -8.79 11.92 -2.39
CA ALA A 5 -9.07 10.80 -3.27
C ALA A 5 -9.97 9.76 -2.56
N PHE A 6 -9.68 9.49 -1.29
CA PHE A 6 -10.63 8.87 -0.37
C PHE A 6 -10.41 9.36 1.07
N GLU A 7 -11.46 9.21 1.89
CA GLU A 7 -11.44 9.50 3.33
C GLU A 7 -12.25 8.44 4.08
N PHE A 8 -11.65 7.89 5.14
CA PHE A 8 -12.33 7.08 6.15
C PHE A 8 -12.55 7.89 7.42
N LYS A 9 -13.76 7.78 7.98
CA LYS A 9 -14.13 8.31 9.31
C LYS A 9 -14.81 7.21 10.12
N GLU A 10 -14.14 6.75 11.18
CA GLU A 10 -14.62 5.70 12.08
C GLU A 10 -15.12 4.44 11.32
N MET A 11 -14.49 4.10 10.19
CA MET A 11 -14.92 2.97 9.38
C MET A 11 -14.61 1.65 10.08
N ILE A 12 -15.64 0.82 10.24
CA ILE A 12 -15.54 -0.50 10.87
C ILE A 12 -16.15 -1.56 9.94
N LYS A 13 -15.46 -2.70 9.86
CA LYS A 13 -15.98 -3.94 9.29
C LYS A 13 -15.68 -5.11 10.21
N SER A 14 -16.74 -5.81 10.65
CA SER A 14 -16.65 -6.89 11.61
C SER A 14 -16.92 -8.24 10.97
N TYR A 15 -16.19 -9.24 11.40
CA TYR A 15 -16.36 -10.66 11.12
C TYR A 15 -16.35 -11.45 12.43
N PRO A 16 -16.78 -12.72 12.48
CA PRO A 16 -16.89 -13.46 13.75
C PRO A 16 -15.62 -13.54 14.60
N LYS A 17 -14.43 -13.43 13.96
CA LYS A 17 -13.12 -13.56 14.64
C LYS A 17 -12.15 -12.43 14.30
N PHE A 18 -12.62 -11.37 13.63
CA PHE A 18 -11.76 -10.29 13.17
C PHE A 18 -12.57 -9.00 13.04
N GLN A 19 -11.99 -7.89 13.45
CA GLN A 19 -12.55 -6.56 13.22
C GLN A 19 -11.52 -5.68 12.55
N LEU A 20 -11.90 -5.09 11.43
CA LEU A 20 -11.16 -4.02 10.78
C LEU A 20 -11.65 -2.69 11.33
N GLY A 21 -10.75 -1.85 11.78
CA GLY A 21 -11.04 -0.51 12.26
C GLY A 21 -11.23 -0.37 13.79
N PRO A 22 -11.62 0.83 14.24
CA PRO A 22 -12.03 1.99 13.42
C PRO A 22 -10.87 2.55 12.58
N LEU A 23 -11.10 2.77 11.28
CA LEU A 23 -10.15 3.40 10.39
C LEU A 23 -10.44 4.89 10.24
N ASN A 24 -9.39 5.72 10.44
CA ASN A 24 -9.41 7.17 10.34
C ASN A 24 -8.19 7.63 9.58
N PHE A 25 -8.26 7.67 8.26
CA PHE A 25 -7.21 8.22 7.41
C PHE A 25 -7.73 8.56 6.01
N SER A 26 -6.94 9.31 5.26
CA SER A 26 -7.26 9.75 3.91
C SER A 26 -6.05 9.61 2.99
N LEU A 27 -6.31 9.63 1.69
CA LEU A 27 -5.34 9.73 0.62
C LEU A 27 -5.62 11.01 -0.17
N GLU A 28 -4.59 11.80 -0.42
CA GLU A 28 -4.68 13.01 -1.24
C GLU A 28 -4.66 12.64 -2.73
N PRO A 29 -5.27 13.47 -3.62
CA PRO A 29 -5.10 13.31 -5.06
C PRO A 29 -3.62 13.40 -5.46
N GLY A 30 -3.23 12.64 -6.47
CA GLY A 30 -1.86 12.64 -6.99
C GLY A 30 -0.82 11.99 -6.10
N THR A 31 -1.22 11.30 -5.01
CA THR A 31 -0.28 10.63 -4.11
C THR A 31 -0.41 9.11 -4.16
N VAL A 32 0.68 8.43 -3.86
CA VAL A 32 0.75 6.97 -3.75
C VAL A 32 0.88 6.57 -2.29
N MET A 33 -0.09 5.82 -1.79
CA MET A 33 -0.01 5.26 -0.45
C MET A 33 0.23 3.76 -0.48
N GLY A 34 1.34 3.35 0.14
CA GLY A 34 1.61 1.95 0.46
C GLY A 34 0.84 1.51 1.70
N TYR A 35 0.00 0.48 1.57
CA TYR A 35 -0.79 -0.09 2.65
C TYR A 35 -0.20 -1.44 3.05
N VAL A 36 0.60 -1.42 4.10
CA VAL A 36 1.50 -2.50 4.50
C VAL A 36 0.94 -3.28 5.66
N GLY A 37 1.00 -4.59 5.59
CA GLY A 37 0.62 -5.44 6.73
C GLY A 37 0.75 -6.93 6.41
N PRO A 38 0.80 -7.78 7.44
CA PRO A 38 0.84 -9.23 7.27
C PRO A 38 -0.44 -9.75 6.61
N ASN A 39 -0.40 -11.00 6.16
CA ASN A 39 -1.60 -11.66 5.67
C ASN A 39 -2.64 -11.75 6.79
N GLY A 40 -3.91 -11.49 6.43
CA GLY A 40 -5.02 -11.46 7.39
C GLY A 40 -5.16 -10.17 8.20
N SER A 41 -4.30 -9.17 8.01
CA SER A 41 -4.41 -7.89 8.74
C SER A 41 -5.62 -7.03 8.35
N GLY A 42 -6.28 -7.30 7.20
CA GLY A 42 -7.45 -6.57 6.73
C GLY A 42 -7.25 -5.73 5.47
N LYS A 43 -6.08 -5.81 4.80
CA LYS A 43 -5.77 -5.03 3.59
C LYS A 43 -6.82 -5.19 2.50
N THR A 44 -7.06 -6.44 2.07
CA THR A 44 -8.10 -6.78 1.08
C THR A 44 -9.48 -6.31 1.51
N THR A 45 -9.83 -6.43 2.79
CA THR A 45 -11.13 -5.95 3.31
C THR A 45 -11.24 -4.44 3.16
N THR A 46 -10.20 -3.68 3.47
CA THR A 46 -10.17 -2.22 3.33
C THR A 46 -10.38 -1.81 1.87
N ILE A 47 -9.63 -2.42 0.95
CA ILE A 47 -9.74 -2.15 -0.49
C ILE A 47 -11.12 -2.52 -1.02
N ASN A 48 -11.66 -3.68 -0.63
CA ASN A 48 -12.99 -4.10 -1.04
C ASN A 48 -14.11 -3.19 -0.51
N CYS A 49 -13.94 -2.60 0.67
CA CYS A 49 -14.85 -1.57 1.16
C CYS A 49 -14.77 -0.30 0.29
N LEU A 50 -13.57 0.17 -0.06
CA LEU A 50 -13.37 1.32 -0.96
C LEU A 50 -13.95 1.06 -2.35
N ALA A 51 -13.69 -0.12 -2.92
CA ALA A 51 -14.24 -0.51 -4.23
C ALA A 51 -15.78 -0.74 -4.21
N GLY A 52 -16.40 -0.68 -3.02
CA GLY A 52 -17.83 -0.94 -2.85
C GLY A 52 -18.24 -2.38 -3.15
N LEU A 53 -17.31 -3.32 -3.01
CA LEU A 53 -17.55 -4.77 -3.11
C LEU A 53 -18.08 -5.33 -1.79
N ILE A 54 -17.67 -4.73 -0.67
CA ILE A 54 -18.11 -5.06 0.68
C ILE A 54 -18.63 -3.78 1.35
N LYS A 55 -19.75 -3.89 2.05
CA LYS A 55 -20.31 -2.78 2.82
C LYS A 55 -19.67 -2.75 4.20
N ALA A 56 -19.21 -1.57 4.63
CA ALA A 56 -18.81 -1.33 6.02
C ALA A 56 -20.01 -1.47 6.97
N ASP A 57 -19.75 -1.85 8.22
CA ASP A 57 -20.83 -2.00 9.21
C ASP A 57 -21.13 -0.66 9.89
N SER A 58 -20.13 0.22 10.03
CA SER A 58 -20.30 1.58 10.56
C SER A 58 -19.24 2.53 10.01
N GLY A 59 -19.37 3.83 10.35
CA GLY A 59 -18.48 4.88 9.90
C GLY A 59 -18.87 5.44 8.53
N GLU A 60 -18.05 6.34 8.03
CA GLU A 60 -18.23 6.97 6.71
C GLU A 60 -17.02 6.73 5.82
N MET A 61 -17.30 6.57 4.53
CA MET A 61 -16.30 6.56 3.47
C MET A 61 -16.71 7.58 2.40
N LYS A 62 -15.74 8.38 1.96
CA LYS A 62 -15.91 9.30 0.83
C LYS A 62 -14.85 9.03 -0.22
N ILE A 63 -15.20 9.21 -1.47
CA ILE A 63 -14.33 9.14 -2.64
C ILE A 63 -14.54 10.43 -3.41
N PHE A 64 -13.49 11.24 -3.54
CA PHE A 64 -13.54 12.60 -4.09
C PHE A 64 -14.73 13.40 -3.54
N GLY A 65 -14.85 13.45 -2.20
CA GLY A 65 -15.92 14.14 -1.47
C GLY A 65 -17.29 13.48 -1.52
N ARG A 66 -17.52 12.51 -2.42
CA ARG A 66 -18.81 11.81 -2.57
C ARG A 66 -18.89 10.62 -1.62
N LYS A 67 -20.05 10.43 -0.95
CA LYS A 67 -20.25 9.25 -0.12
C LYS A 67 -20.23 7.98 -0.99
N ASN A 68 -19.61 6.94 -0.46
CA ASN A 68 -19.64 5.61 -1.06
C ASN A 68 -21.04 5.01 -0.86
N ASP A 69 -22.03 5.49 -1.62
CA ASP A 69 -23.42 4.99 -1.61
C ASP A 69 -23.65 4.10 -2.83
N GLN A 70 -23.99 2.83 -2.57
CA GLN A 70 -24.27 1.86 -3.64
C GLN A 70 -25.53 2.19 -4.47
N ARG A 71 -26.39 3.08 -3.96
CA ARG A 71 -27.60 3.54 -4.70
C ARG A 71 -27.26 4.58 -5.77
N GLN A 72 -26.10 5.22 -5.68
CA GLN A 72 -25.59 6.20 -6.63
C GLN A 72 -24.14 5.83 -6.98
N PRO A 73 -23.91 4.82 -7.82
CA PRO A 73 -22.58 4.21 -8.00
C PRO A 73 -21.65 4.98 -8.93
N ASP A 74 -21.96 6.20 -9.35
CA ASP A 74 -21.16 6.99 -10.31
C ASP A 74 -19.72 7.24 -9.86
N TRP A 75 -19.48 7.24 -8.55
CA TRP A 75 -18.13 7.33 -8.00
C TRP A 75 -17.25 6.13 -8.41
N LYS A 76 -17.82 4.99 -8.81
CA LYS A 76 -17.08 3.82 -9.29
C LYS A 76 -16.38 4.07 -10.63
N PHE A 77 -16.87 5.00 -11.43
CA PHE A 77 -16.23 5.36 -12.70
C PHE A 77 -14.88 6.08 -12.50
N ASP A 78 -14.64 6.67 -11.33
CA ASP A 78 -13.37 7.28 -10.99
C ASP A 78 -12.36 6.27 -10.39
N ILE A 79 -12.74 4.99 -10.22
CA ILE A 79 -11.91 3.96 -9.61
C ILE A 79 -11.48 2.90 -10.62
N GLY A 80 -10.18 2.68 -10.73
CA GLY A 80 -9.61 1.45 -11.27
C GLY A 80 -9.31 0.47 -10.15
N TYR A 81 -9.67 -0.80 -10.33
CA TYR A 81 -9.48 -1.83 -9.31
C TYR A 81 -8.76 -3.05 -9.88
N VAL A 82 -7.68 -3.45 -9.21
CA VAL A 82 -6.96 -4.70 -9.46
C VAL A 82 -6.93 -5.49 -8.15
N GLY A 83 -7.68 -6.59 -8.09
CA GLY A 83 -7.70 -7.48 -6.94
C GLY A 83 -6.59 -8.53 -6.98
N ASP A 84 -6.32 -9.17 -5.85
CA ASP A 84 -5.39 -10.30 -5.74
C ASP A 84 -5.77 -11.46 -6.68
N THR A 85 -7.06 -11.66 -6.92
CA THR A 85 -7.57 -12.64 -7.87
C THR A 85 -8.10 -11.94 -9.12
N HIS A 86 -7.42 -12.12 -10.25
CA HIS A 86 -7.84 -11.53 -11.52
C HIS A 86 -8.97 -12.35 -12.15
N VAL A 87 -10.20 -11.84 -12.06
CA VAL A 87 -11.41 -12.53 -12.54
C VAL A 87 -11.69 -12.15 -13.98
N PHE A 88 -11.44 -13.08 -14.89
CA PHE A 88 -11.79 -13.01 -16.30
C PHE A 88 -12.67 -14.20 -16.69
N TYR A 89 -13.41 -14.06 -17.79
CA TYR A 89 -14.07 -15.20 -18.42
C TYR A 89 -13.00 -16.10 -19.03
N GLU A 90 -12.73 -17.22 -18.36
CA GLU A 90 -11.58 -18.11 -18.61
C GLU A 90 -11.49 -18.61 -20.05
N ASN A 91 -12.64 -18.88 -20.69
CA ASN A 91 -12.69 -19.39 -22.07
C ASN A 91 -12.72 -18.28 -23.15
N TRP A 92 -12.72 -17.01 -22.73
CA TRP A 92 -12.65 -15.87 -23.63
C TRP A 92 -11.20 -15.40 -23.78
N THR A 93 -10.88 -14.85 -24.96
CA THR A 93 -9.60 -14.17 -25.18
C THR A 93 -9.48 -12.93 -24.29
N GLY A 94 -8.25 -12.44 -24.08
CA GLY A 94 -8.00 -11.18 -23.40
C GLY A 94 -8.77 -10.03 -24.06
N GLU A 95 -8.68 -9.93 -25.41
CA GLU A 95 -9.41 -8.94 -26.19
C GLU A 95 -10.93 -8.99 -25.96
N LYS A 96 -11.53 -10.20 -25.97
CA LYS A 96 -12.96 -10.36 -25.72
C LYS A 96 -13.37 -9.94 -24.30
N ASN A 97 -12.53 -10.22 -23.29
CA ASN A 97 -12.72 -9.76 -21.93
C ASN A 97 -12.69 -8.23 -21.87
N LEU A 98 -11.68 -7.57 -22.46
CA LEU A 98 -11.57 -6.11 -22.51
C LEU A 98 -12.78 -5.48 -23.22
N LYS A 99 -13.17 -6.01 -24.38
CA LYS A 99 -14.36 -5.54 -25.12
C LYS A 99 -15.67 -5.72 -24.34
N PHE A 100 -15.76 -6.70 -23.47
CA PHE A 100 -16.92 -6.86 -22.58
C PHE A 100 -16.90 -5.78 -21.48
N LEU A 101 -15.75 -5.53 -20.87
CA LEU A 101 -15.59 -4.53 -19.82
C LEU A 101 -15.85 -3.11 -20.33
N SER A 102 -15.48 -2.81 -21.58
CA SER A 102 -15.70 -1.48 -22.18
C SER A 102 -17.18 -1.03 -22.16
N LYS A 103 -18.13 -1.95 -22.11
CA LYS A 103 -19.57 -1.65 -22.06
C LYS A 103 -20.04 -1.05 -20.74
N PHE A 104 -19.24 -1.15 -19.68
CA PHE A 104 -19.60 -0.70 -18.34
C PHE A 104 -18.98 0.65 -17.97
N TYR A 105 -18.02 1.15 -18.76
CA TYR A 105 -17.30 2.38 -18.45
C TYR A 105 -17.47 3.43 -19.54
N PRO A 106 -18.19 4.54 -19.27
CA PRO A 106 -18.45 5.58 -20.27
C PRO A 106 -17.18 6.24 -20.84
N ALA A 107 -16.11 6.32 -20.04
CA ALA A 107 -14.83 6.92 -20.43
C ALA A 107 -13.79 5.90 -20.91
N TRP A 108 -14.21 4.70 -21.32
CA TRP A 108 -13.31 3.70 -21.86
C TRP A 108 -12.63 4.17 -23.15
N SER A 109 -11.32 3.99 -23.24
CA SER A 109 -10.53 4.30 -24.44
C SER A 109 -9.90 3.05 -25.04
N ASP A 110 -10.32 2.71 -26.24
CA ASP A 110 -9.74 1.59 -27.00
C ASP A 110 -8.31 1.93 -27.45
N GLU A 111 -7.99 3.22 -27.67
CA GLU A 111 -6.64 3.68 -28.00
C GLU A 111 -5.67 3.45 -26.85
N LEU A 112 -6.07 3.81 -25.63
CA LEU A 112 -5.27 3.59 -24.42
C LEU A 112 -5.07 2.09 -24.15
N VAL A 113 -6.11 1.28 -24.35
CA VAL A 113 -6.00 -0.18 -24.28
C VAL A 113 -4.98 -0.72 -25.28
N ALA A 114 -5.06 -0.29 -26.54
CA ALA A 114 -4.13 -0.76 -27.58
C ALA A 114 -2.68 -0.33 -27.29
N GLU A 115 -2.47 0.86 -26.75
CA GLU A 115 -1.16 1.34 -26.32
C GLU A 115 -0.61 0.48 -25.17
N MET A 116 -1.39 0.26 -24.12
CA MET A 116 -0.97 -0.52 -22.95
C MET A 116 -0.74 -1.99 -23.28
N VAL A 117 -1.60 -2.60 -24.11
CA VAL A 117 -1.44 -3.98 -24.57
C VAL A 117 -0.09 -4.15 -25.28
N ARG A 118 0.29 -3.19 -26.13
CA ARG A 118 1.60 -3.20 -26.80
C ARG A 118 2.75 -3.00 -25.82
N LYS A 119 2.62 -2.02 -24.92
CA LYS A 119 3.65 -1.67 -23.95
C LYS A 119 3.94 -2.80 -22.96
N PHE A 120 2.90 -3.47 -22.48
CA PHE A 120 3.02 -4.61 -21.58
C PHE A 120 3.25 -5.95 -22.28
N GLU A 121 3.23 -5.97 -23.61
CA GLU A 121 3.34 -7.19 -24.41
C GLU A 121 2.32 -8.26 -24.00
N VAL A 122 1.06 -7.85 -23.74
CA VAL A 122 -0.01 -8.76 -23.32
C VAL A 122 -0.52 -9.55 -24.52
N PRO A 123 -0.44 -10.90 -24.52
CA PRO A 123 -0.95 -11.72 -25.62
C PRO A 123 -2.48 -11.85 -25.56
N VAL A 124 -3.19 -10.75 -25.91
CA VAL A 124 -4.66 -10.62 -25.77
C VAL A 124 -5.46 -11.56 -26.66
N GLU A 125 -4.84 -12.13 -27.68
CA GLU A 125 -5.43 -13.15 -28.56
C GLU A 125 -5.59 -14.51 -27.88
N LYS A 126 -4.83 -14.77 -26.79
CA LYS A 126 -4.93 -16.00 -25.99
C LYS A 126 -6.15 -15.97 -25.07
N ARG A 127 -6.69 -17.15 -24.75
CA ARG A 127 -7.75 -17.27 -23.74
C ARG A 127 -7.21 -16.93 -22.37
N ALA A 128 -8.04 -16.34 -21.51
CA ALA A 128 -7.62 -15.95 -20.16
C ALA A 128 -7.02 -17.11 -19.36
N LYS A 129 -7.56 -18.33 -19.47
CA LYS A 129 -7.00 -19.53 -18.83
C LYS A 129 -5.61 -19.94 -19.32
N ASP A 130 -5.23 -19.55 -20.52
CA ASP A 130 -3.96 -19.90 -21.16
C ASP A 130 -2.87 -18.82 -20.93
N LEU A 131 -3.24 -17.70 -20.26
CA LEU A 131 -2.31 -16.65 -19.85
C LEU A 131 -1.51 -17.08 -18.62
N SER A 132 -0.22 -16.73 -18.60
CA SER A 132 0.58 -16.82 -17.37
C SER A 132 0.01 -15.90 -16.28
N LYS A 133 0.35 -16.14 -15.01
CA LYS A 133 -0.07 -15.28 -13.89
C LYS A 133 0.33 -13.82 -14.13
N GLY A 134 1.55 -13.57 -14.63
CA GLY A 134 2.03 -12.23 -14.98
C GLY A 134 1.21 -11.57 -16.08
N ASN A 135 0.92 -12.29 -17.18
CA ASN A 135 0.09 -11.75 -18.25
C ASN A 135 -1.35 -11.48 -17.82
N ARG A 136 -1.89 -12.27 -16.87
CA ARG A 136 -3.19 -11.98 -16.25
C ARG A 136 -3.15 -10.71 -15.41
N ALA A 137 -2.09 -10.50 -14.63
CA ALA A 137 -1.90 -9.28 -13.86
C ALA A 137 -1.78 -8.05 -14.78
N LYS A 138 -0.95 -8.13 -15.83
CA LYS A 138 -0.83 -7.08 -16.84
C LYS A 138 -2.18 -6.77 -17.52
N LEU A 139 -2.94 -7.79 -17.90
CA LEU A 139 -4.28 -7.64 -18.48
C LEU A 139 -5.26 -6.94 -17.51
N ALA A 140 -5.19 -7.28 -16.21
CA ALA A 140 -6.03 -6.65 -15.19
C ALA A 140 -5.68 -5.17 -15.00
N ILE A 141 -4.41 -4.82 -15.03
CA ILE A 141 -3.95 -3.43 -14.97
C ILE A 141 -4.40 -2.65 -16.21
N VAL A 142 -4.27 -3.22 -17.41
CA VAL A 142 -4.80 -2.61 -18.65
C VAL A 142 -6.29 -2.34 -18.51
N ALA A 143 -7.07 -3.31 -18.06
CA ALA A 143 -8.51 -3.16 -17.87
C ALA A 143 -8.86 -2.07 -16.83
N ALA A 144 -8.10 -2.01 -15.72
CA ALA A 144 -8.31 -1.02 -14.67
C ALA A 144 -7.97 0.41 -15.11
N LEU A 145 -7.02 0.59 -16.01
CA LEU A 145 -6.57 1.89 -16.51
C LEU A 145 -7.35 2.38 -17.74
N ALA A 146 -8.04 1.49 -18.45
CA ALA A 146 -8.68 1.75 -19.75
C ALA A 146 -9.74 2.87 -19.75
N HIS A 147 -10.30 3.21 -18.58
CA HIS A 147 -11.29 4.26 -18.40
C HIS A 147 -10.75 5.49 -17.69
N SER A 148 -9.41 5.64 -17.64
CA SER A 148 -8.71 6.78 -17.02
C SER A 148 -9.20 7.11 -15.60
N PRO A 149 -9.14 6.15 -14.65
CA PRO A 149 -9.59 6.38 -13.28
C PRO A 149 -8.72 7.43 -12.58
N LYS A 150 -9.31 8.17 -11.64
CA LYS A 150 -8.59 9.11 -10.78
C LYS A 150 -7.98 8.45 -9.54
N LEU A 151 -8.53 7.30 -9.12
CA LEU A 151 -8.06 6.50 -7.99
C LEU A 151 -7.83 5.06 -8.46
N LEU A 152 -6.61 4.56 -8.27
CA LEU A 152 -6.28 3.18 -8.55
C LEU A 152 -6.15 2.40 -7.23
N LEU A 153 -6.97 1.38 -7.07
CA LEU A 153 -6.96 0.46 -5.93
C LEU A 153 -6.27 -0.84 -6.36
N LEU A 154 -5.13 -1.15 -5.76
CA LEU A 154 -4.31 -2.30 -6.09
C LEU A 154 -4.19 -3.22 -4.87
N ASP A 155 -4.75 -4.42 -4.94
CA ASP A 155 -4.67 -5.40 -3.87
C ASP A 155 -3.67 -6.51 -4.23
N GLU A 156 -2.46 -6.42 -3.67
CA GLU A 156 -1.35 -7.36 -3.89
C GLU A 156 -1.04 -7.61 -5.40
N PRO A 157 -0.95 -6.58 -6.27
CA PRO A 157 -0.94 -6.73 -7.73
C PRO A 157 0.29 -7.46 -8.27
N THR A 158 1.37 -7.53 -7.50
CA THR A 158 2.63 -8.18 -7.85
C THR A 158 2.87 -9.50 -7.12
N SER A 159 1.92 -9.91 -6.27
CA SER A 159 2.05 -11.12 -5.44
C SER A 159 2.20 -12.38 -6.29
N GLY A 160 3.28 -13.13 -6.03
CA GLY A 160 3.57 -14.38 -6.73
C GLY A 160 3.92 -14.21 -8.22
N LEU A 161 4.34 -13.02 -8.64
CA LEU A 161 5.02 -12.80 -9.92
C LEU A 161 6.51 -13.07 -9.77
N ASP A 162 7.14 -13.50 -10.86
CA ASP A 162 8.60 -13.56 -10.90
C ASP A 162 9.21 -12.15 -10.88
N PRO A 163 10.49 -12.00 -10.47
CA PRO A 163 11.11 -10.69 -10.29
C PRO A 163 11.13 -9.81 -11.55
N VAL A 164 11.22 -10.39 -12.74
CA VAL A 164 11.27 -9.64 -14.01
C VAL A 164 9.90 -9.04 -14.31
N VAL A 165 8.86 -9.88 -14.35
CA VAL A 165 7.47 -9.43 -14.59
C VAL A 165 7.01 -8.45 -13.52
N ARG A 166 7.42 -8.68 -12.27
CA ARG A 166 7.15 -7.76 -11.16
C ARG A 166 7.75 -6.37 -11.41
N SER A 167 9.02 -6.31 -11.83
CA SER A 167 9.66 -5.04 -12.17
C SER A 167 8.93 -4.32 -13.30
N GLU A 168 8.55 -5.04 -14.37
CA GLU A 168 7.80 -4.46 -15.49
C GLU A 168 6.46 -3.86 -15.06
N VAL A 169 5.72 -4.55 -14.17
CA VAL A 169 4.46 -4.04 -13.61
C VAL A 169 4.69 -2.76 -12.80
N LEU A 170 5.73 -2.74 -11.95
CA LEU A 170 6.06 -1.57 -11.14
C LEU A 170 6.50 -0.38 -12.00
N ASP A 171 7.29 -0.63 -13.05
CA ASP A 171 7.73 0.44 -13.96
C ASP A 171 6.55 1.12 -14.65
N VAL A 172 5.54 0.35 -15.06
CA VAL A 172 4.34 0.95 -15.65
C VAL A 172 3.49 1.70 -14.61
N LEU A 173 3.34 1.14 -13.41
CA LEU A 173 2.63 1.86 -12.34
C LEU A 173 3.34 3.18 -12.01
N PHE A 174 4.68 3.19 -12.03
CA PHE A 174 5.47 4.39 -11.84
C PHE A 174 5.17 5.45 -12.91
N GLU A 175 5.18 5.09 -14.20
CA GLU A 175 4.84 6.00 -15.28
C GLU A 175 3.40 6.54 -15.20
N VAL A 176 2.45 5.69 -14.76
CA VAL A 176 1.06 6.10 -14.55
C VAL A 176 0.95 7.16 -13.45
N VAL A 177 1.79 7.07 -12.42
CA VAL A 177 1.87 8.08 -11.34
C VAL A 177 2.46 9.40 -11.87
N GLU A 178 3.59 9.32 -12.60
CA GLU A 178 4.28 10.53 -13.08
C GLU A 178 3.50 11.31 -14.15
N SER A 179 2.69 10.63 -14.96
CA SER A 179 2.01 11.24 -16.11
C SER A 179 0.71 11.94 -15.78
N GLU A 180 0.08 11.66 -14.65
CA GLU A 180 -1.25 12.18 -14.32
C GLU A 180 -1.40 12.31 -12.79
N GLU A 181 -2.20 13.28 -12.32
CA GLU A 181 -2.55 13.50 -10.91
C GLU A 181 -3.47 12.39 -10.34
N ARG A 182 -3.07 11.12 -10.52
CA ARG A 182 -3.80 9.96 -10.03
C ARG A 182 -3.39 9.60 -8.63
N ALA A 183 -4.35 9.31 -7.77
CA ALA A 183 -4.07 8.69 -6.49
C ALA A 183 -3.96 7.17 -6.65
N ILE A 184 -2.99 6.55 -5.95
CA ILE A 184 -2.83 5.09 -5.92
C ILE A 184 -2.85 4.61 -4.48
N PHE A 185 -3.73 3.66 -4.19
CA PHE A 185 -3.76 2.93 -2.92
C PHE A 185 -3.32 1.49 -3.17
N TYR A 186 -2.11 1.17 -2.76
CA TYR A 186 -1.42 -0.06 -3.08
C TYR A 186 -1.24 -0.92 -1.83
N SER A 187 -1.97 -2.04 -1.71
CA SER A 187 -1.73 -2.99 -0.62
C SER A 187 -0.65 -4.00 -1.00
N THR A 188 0.25 -4.26 -0.07
CA THR A 188 1.25 -5.30 -0.24
C THR A 188 1.84 -5.77 1.09
N HIS A 189 2.41 -6.97 1.08
CA HIS A 189 3.33 -7.45 2.09
C HIS A 189 4.79 -7.41 1.61
N ILE A 190 5.03 -6.96 0.37
CA ILE A 190 6.34 -6.88 -0.29
C ILE A 190 6.83 -5.44 -0.27
N LEU A 191 7.65 -5.11 0.70
CA LEU A 191 8.05 -3.72 0.99
C LEU A 191 8.95 -3.11 -0.09
N SER A 192 9.74 -3.92 -0.80
CA SER A 192 10.57 -3.44 -1.91
C SER A 192 9.76 -2.82 -3.07
N ASP A 193 8.47 -3.18 -3.25
CA ASP A 193 7.60 -2.54 -4.24
C ASP A 193 7.27 -1.12 -3.84
N ILE A 194 7.02 -0.92 -2.56
CA ILE A 194 6.60 0.35 -1.97
C ILE A 194 7.73 1.36 -1.93
N SER A 195 8.96 0.91 -1.66
CA SER A 195 10.12 1.79 -1.55
C SER A 195 10.35 2.66 -2.80
N ARG A 196 9.91 2.18 -3.98
CA ARG A 196 10.02 2.90 -5.25
C ARG A 196 8.83 3.82 -5.53
N LEU A 197 7.61 3.42 -5.14
CA LEU A 197 6.38 4.04 -5.61
C LEU A 197 5.71 4.96 -4.59
N ALA A 198 5.77 4.61 -3.29
CA ALA A 198 4.95 5.29 -2.30
C ALA A 198 5.52 6.64 -1.85
N ASP A 199 4.63 7.62 -1.71
CA ASP A 199 4.86 8.88 -0.99
C ASP A 199 4.56 8.69 0.50
N ASP A 200 3.43 8.02 0.80
CA ASP A 200 2.97 7.72 2.15
C ASP A 200 2.97 6.22 2.43
N LEU A 201 3.15 5.86 3.69
CA LEU A 201 3.04 4.50 4.20
C LEU A 201 2.03 4.42 5.34
N ALA A 202 1.14 3.42 5.28
CA ALA A 202 0.23 3.10 6.37
C ALA A 202 0.39 1.63 6.75
N PHE A 203 0.72 1.37 8.00
CA PHE A 203 0.97 0.03 8.54
C PHE A 203 -0.26 -0.50 9.26
N LEU A 204 -0.78 -1.65 8.79
CA LEU A 204 -1.97 -2.30 9.34
C LEU A 204 -1.59 -3.60 10.04
N VAL A 205 -1.98 -3.73 11.31
CA VAL A 205 -1.82 -4.96 12.10
C VAL A 205 -3.15 -5.25 12.79
N ASP A 206 -3.61 -6.49 12.71
CA ASP A 206 -4.83 -6.97 13.38
C ASP A 206 -6.04 -6.02 13.24
N GLY A 207 -6.23 -5.49 12.03
CA GLY A 207 -7.34 -4.60 11.70
C GLY A 207 -7.17 -3.14 12.12
N ARG A 208 -6.03 -2.73 12.65
CA ARG A 208 -5.76 -1.36 13.13
C ARG A 208 -4.57 -0.72 12.45
N ILE A 209 -4.68 0.58 12.19
CA ILE A 209 -3.54 1.38 11.72
C ILE A 209 -2.59 1.60 12.90
N MET A 210 -1.39 1.06 12.80
CA MET A 210 -0.33 1.27 13.78
C MET A 210 0.40 2.58 13.56
N MET A 211 0.61 2.93 12.30
CA MET A 211 1.33 4.15 11.90
C MET A 211 0.89 4.55 10.49
N LYS A 212 0.73 5.85 10.25
CA LYS A 212 0.68 6.48 8.94
C LYS A 212 1.70 7.61 8.91
N THR A 213 2.56 7.66 7.90
CA THR A 213 3.63 8.65 7.79
C THR A 213 4.08 8.80 6.34
N ALA A 214 4.66 9.95 6.01
CA ALA A 214 5.41 10.09 4.76
C ALA A 214 6.60 9.12 4.76
N LYS A 215 6.90 8.55 3.60
CA LYS A 215 8.03 7.62 3.44
C LYS A 215 9.35 8.28 3.81
N ASP A 216 9.56 9.51 3.39
CA ASP A 216 10.81 10.24 3.64
C ASP A 216 11.00 10.50 5.15
N ASP A 217 9.95 10.91 5.86
CA ASP A 217 9.98 11.06 7.32
C ASP A 217 10.35 9.75 8.03
N LEU A 218 9.84 8.61 7.53
CA LEU A 218 10.17 7.31 8.07
C LEU A 218 11.68 7.02 7.91
N VAL A 219 12.19 7.21 6.70
CA VAL A 219 13.60 6.93 6.38
C VAL A 219 14.54 7.91 7.06
N GLU A 220 14.13 9.16 7.29
CA GLU A 220 14.96 10.17 7.97
C GLU A 220 15.04 9.96 9.47
N ASN A 221 13.92 9.61 10.10
CA ASN A 221 13.83 9.55 11.57
C ASN A 221 14.30 8.22 12.17
N TRP A 222 14.17 7.12 11.43
CA TRP A 222 14.52 5.81 11.96
C TRP A 222 15.99 5.48 11.75
N ARG A 223 16.65 5.04 12.86
CA ARG A 223 18.08 4.64 12.86
C ARG A 223 18.31 3.45 13.77
N GLN A 224 19.30 2.68 13.43
CA GLN A 224 19.96 1.82 14.38
C GLN A 224 21.09 2.63 15.03
N VAL A 225 21.08 2.72 16.35
CA VAL A 225 22.09 3.44 17.11
C VAL A 225 22.82 2.46 18.00
N SER A 226 24.17 2.41 17.89
CA SER A 226 25.05 1.62 18.74
C SER A 226 25.84 2.57 19.64
N PHE A 227 25.97 2.24 20.90
CA PHE A 227 26.67 3.07 21.90
C PHE A 227 27.11 2.27 23.09
N ARG A 228 27.93 2.88 23.95
CA ARG A 228 28.40 2.31 25.21
C ARG A 228 27.97 3.16 26.40
N LEU A 229 27.51 2.49 27.49
CA LEU A 229 27.26 3.14 28.78
C LEU A 229 28.13 2.55 29.87
N LYS A 230 28.56 3.40 30.82
CA LYS A 230 29.32 2.97 31.99
C LYS A 230 28.46 2.19 33.00
N HIS A 231 27.19 2.54 33.08
CA HIS A 231 26.21 1.89 33.95
C HIS A 231 25.03 1.38 33.12
N PRO A 232 24.47 0.22 33.44
CA PRO A 232 23.26 -0.27 32.77
C PRO A 232 22.11 0.72 32.90
N GLU A 233 21.43 0.97 31.78
CA GLU A 233 20.27 1.83 31.69
C GLU A 233 19.21 1.14 30.84
N SER A 234 17.94 1.51 31.03
CA SER A 234 16.79 1.04 30.28
C SER A 234 15.84 2.21 30.02
N ASN A 235 14.84 2.03 29.16
CA ASN A 235 13.84 3.05 28.84
C ASN A 235 14.41 4.27 28.08
N PHE A 236 15.19 4.03 27.06
CA PHE A 236 15.68 5.08 26.16
C PHE A 236 14.53 5.76 25.41
N ARG A 237 14.62 7.09 25.27
CA ARG A 237 13.58 7.88 24.54
C ARG A 237 13.53 7.47 23.08
N SER A 238 12.32 7.27 22.57
CA SER A 238 12.03 6.92 21.16
C SER A 238 12.66 5.59 20.69
N VAL A 239 13.05 4.70 21.59
CA VAL A 239 13.57 3.37 21.25
C VAL A 239 12.41 2.37 21.19
N VAL A 240 12.35 1.63 20.09
CA VAL A 240 11.33 0.60 19.81
C VAL A 240 11.87 -0.82 19.98
N SER A 241 13.17 -1.00 19.95
CA SER A 241 13.84 -2.29 20.16
C SER A 241 15.23 -2.04 20.72
N GLU A 242 15.64 -2.87 21.67
CA GLU A 242 16.91 -2.79 22.36
C GLU A 242 17.56 -4.17 22.44
N LYS A 243 18.88 -4.20 22.26
CA LYS A 243 19.77 -5.33 22.55
C LYS A 243 20.99 -4.79 23.25
N HIS A 244 21.51 -5.50 24.25
CA HIS A 244 22.77 -5.14 24.89
C HIS A 244 23.59 -6.36 25.32
N GLU A 245 24.88 -6.21 25.34
CA GLU A 245 25.83 -7.15 25.92
C GLU A 245 26.79 -6.38 26.85
N GLY A 246 26.58 -6.54 28.16
CA GLY A 246 27.29 -5.77 29.17
C GLY A 246 27.04 -4.27 29.03
N THR A 247 28.06 -3.49 28.66
CA THR A 247 27.99 -2.02 28.49
C THR A 247 27.74 -1.57 27.07
N GLU A 248 27.75 -2.47 26.10
CA GLU A 248 27.51 -2.19 24.68
C GLU A 248 26.03 -2.33 24.37
N TYR A 249 25.44 -1.31 23.74
CA TYR A 249 24.03 -1.24 23.38
C TYR A 249 23.87 -1.10 21.87
N GLN A 250 22.82 -1.73 21.36
CA GLN A 250 22.31 -1.54 20.01
C GLN A 250 20.81 -1.35 20.08
N VAL A 251 20.32 -0.19 19.69
CA VAL A 251 18.90 0.17 19.74
C VAL A 251 18.37 0.55 18.38
N ILE A 252 17.07 0.34 18.18
CA ILE A 252 16.33 0.87 17.03
C ILE A 252 15.51 2.06 17.52
N SER A 253 15.85 3.22 17.01
CA SER A 253 15.17 4.47 17.31
C SER A 253 14.13 4.81 16.25
N SER A 254 12.94 5.22 16.69
CA SER A 254 11.90 5.79 15.81
C SER A 254 12.01 7.32 15.66
N ASN A 255 12.88 7.95 16.45
CA ASN A 255 13.25 9.37 16.34
C ASN A 255 14.70 9.54 16.80
N CYS A 256 15.62 9.50 15.83
CA CYS A 256 17.05 9.49 16.09
C CYS A 256 17.50 10.70 16.89
N GLU A 257 17.01 11.90 16.59
CA GLU A 257 17.40 13.13 17.27
C GLU A 257 17.10 13.06 18.77
N LYS A 258 15.87 12.68 19.15
CA LYS A 258 15.48 12.52 20.55
C LYS A 258 16.26 11.44 21.29
N THR A 259 16.61 10.36 20.58
CA THR A 259 17.42 9.30 21.15
C THR A 259 18.85 9.82 21.42
N LEU A 260 19.44 10.51 20.44
CA LEU A 260 20.78 11.07 20.58
C LEU A 260 20.88 12.14 21.69
N GLU A 261 19.86 13.00 21.82
CA GLU A 261 19.78 13.94 22.95
C GLU A 261 19.80 13.21 24.29
N HIS A 262 18.99 12.17 24.45
CA HIS A 262 18.95 11.37 25.66
C HIS A 262 20.27 10.65 25.93
N LEU A 263 20.93 10.11 24.89
CA LEU A 263 22.24 9.46 25.03
C LEU A 263 23.34 10.44 25.47
N ARG A 264 23.28 11.71 25.02
CA ARG A 264 24.21 12.77 25.50
C ARG A 264 23.97 13.09 26.98
N GLU A 265 22.69 13.16 27.41
CA GLU A 265 22.34 13.35 28.85
C GLU A 265 22.94 12.21 29.71
N LEU A 266 22.95 10.99 29.20
CA LEU A 266 23.50 9.80 29.86
C LEU A 266 25.03 9.66 29.73
N SER A 267 25.71 10.60 29.07
CA SER A 267 27.15 10.54 28.79
C SER A 267 27.56 9.26 28.06
N ALA A 268 26.77 8.81 27.11
CA ALA A 268 27.08 7.66 26.27
C ALA A 268 28.33 7.89 25.42
N GLU A 269 29.15 6.85 25.27
CA GLU A 269 30.38 6.86 24.52
C GLU A 269 30.24 6.05 23.22
N ASN A 270 31.06 6.31 22.22
CA ASN A 270 31.15 5.55 20.94
C ASN A 270 29.82 5.46 20.19
N ILE A 271 29.07 6.56 20.16
CA ILE A 271 27.77 6.60 19.46
C ILE A 271 27.99 6.48 17.94
N GLN A 272 27.35 5.50 17.33
CA GLN A 272 27.35 5.25 15.88
C GLN A 272 25.93 5.11 15.39
N GLU A 273 25.62 5.75 14.26
CA GLU A 273 24.31 5.75 13.64
C GLU A 273 24.36 5.01 12.30
N ASN A 274 23.45 4.07 12.10
CA ASN A 274 23.29 3.36 10.84
C ASN A 274 21.86 3.59 10.30
N ARG A 275 21.77 3.85 9.00
CA ARG A 275 20.49 3.94 8.31
C ARG A 275 19.84 2.56 8.25
N LEU A 276 18.52 2.55 8.36
CA LEU A 276 17.71 1.35 8.18
C LEU A 276 17.02 1.42 6.81
N SER A 277 16.87 0.28 6.18
CA SER A 277 15.96 0.12 5.04
C SER A 277 14.50 0.16 5.50
N ILE A 278 13.58 0.46 4.57
CA ILE A 278 12.14 0.43 4.86
C ILE A 278 11.70 -0.95 5.33
N ASP A 279 12.30 -2.03 4.78
CA ASP A 279 12.04 -3.41 5.19
C ASP A 279 12.38 -3.66 6.67
N GLU A 280 13.55 -3.18 7.11
CA GLU A 280 13.98 -3.30 8.51
C GLU A 280 13.08 -2.51 9.45
N ILE A 281 12.74 -1.27 9.09
CA ILE A 281 11.85 -0.41 9.87
C ILE A 281 10.46 -1.06 10.01
N ALA A 282 9.90 -1.53 8.91
CA ALA A 282 8.58 -2.16 8.91
C ALA A 282 8.50 -3.41 9.79
N VAL A 283 9.58 -4.21 9.84
CA VAL A 283 9.65 -5.37 10.76
C VAL A 283 9.45 -4.92 12.21
N HIS A 284 10.03 -3.79 12.61
CA HIS A 284 9.87 -3.28 13.97
C HIS A 284 8.47 -2.73 14.23
N ILE A 285 7.89 -1.98 13.28
CA ILE A 285 6.51 -1.47 13.40
C ILE A 285 5.52 -2.62 13.50
N LEU A 286 5.62 -3.61 12.59
CA LEU A 286 4.70 -4.75 12.54
C LEU A 286 4.83 -5.71 13.73
N LYS A 287 6.01 -5.81 14.35
CA LYS A 287 6.21 -6.59 15.59
C LYS A 287 5.69 -5.85 16.82
N GLY A 288 5.91 -4.54 16.89
CA GLY A 288 5.42 -3.71 18.00
C GLY A 288 3.89 -3.76 18.13
N GLY A 289 3.17 -3.79 17.01
CA GLY A 289 1.72 -3.90 16.98
C GLY A 289 1.14 -5.25 17.48
N LYS A 290 1.96 -6.31 17.55
CA LYS A 290 1.52 -7.59 18.14
C LYS A 290 1.70 -7.67 19.66
N ASN A 291 2.43 -6.74 20.25
CA ASN A 291 2.75 -6.70 21.68
C ASN A 291 1.99 -5.58 22.41
N ALA A 292 1.18 -4.80 21.69
CA ALA A 292 0.30 -3.76 22.21
C ALA A 292 -1.17 -4.24 22.23
#